data_761f673806bfd65936b455488c89091a
#
_entry.id   761f673806bfd65936b455488c89091a
#
_cell.length_a   1.000
_cell.length_b   1.000
_cell.length_c   1.000
_cell.angle_alpha   90.00
_cell.angle_beta   90.00
_cell.angle_gamma   90.00
#
_symmetry.space_group_name_H-M   'P 1'
#
loop_
_entity.id
_entity.type
_entity.pdbx_description
1 polymer ?
#
loop_
_entity_poly.entity_id
_entity_poly.type
_entity_poly.pdbx_seq_one_letter_code
_entity_poly.pdbx_strand_id
1 'polypeptide(L)'
;MDVLWNTKQPYLMLVDDDAHSARLLTRMLLAHGAPSIQWVEDSASGLSQIKGLLAEPGKHLPGLVIVDLKSSSTAASEFIAEIAGLERSRSLVIAAMAPNLDRTTRDSLLDAGADAVFERHADLQAYRAEAAAIVSFWVRNQRLDAVGT
;
A
#
# COMPACT_ATOMS: atom_id res chain seq x y z
N MET A 1 22.89 -19.43 -13.76
CA MET A 1 22.76 -18.93 -13.33
C MET A 1 22.13 -17.86 -13.23
N ASP A 2 21.47 -17.67 -13.52
CA ASP A 2 20.67 -16.66 -13.59
C ASP A 2 19.86 -16.42 -12.43
N VAL A 3 19.81 -17.28 -11.56
CA VAL A 3 19.03 -17.08 -10.39
C VAL A 3 19.46 -15.86 -9.64
N LEU A 4 20.65 -15.44 -9.85
CA LEU A 4 21.14 -14.29 -9.16
C LEU A 4 20.45 -13.01 -9.57
N TRP A 5 19.89 -13.04 -10.77
CA TRP A 5 19.35 -11.87 -11.26
C TRP A 5 17.97 -11.61 -10.85
N ASN A 6 17.18 -12.58 -10.75
CA ASN A 6 15.81 -12.36 -10.61
C ASN A 6 15.38 -12.68 -9.29
N THR A 7 16.14 -12.46 -8.36
CA THR A 7 15.80 -12.87 -7.07
C THR A 7 14.55 -12.24 -6.57
N LYS A 8 14.26 -11.00 -6.89
CA LYS A 8 13.19 -10.32 -6.23
C LYS A 8 12.36 -9.55 -7.21
N GLN A 9 11.20 -10.09 -7.49
CA GLN A 9 10.25 -9.40 -8.32
C GLN A 9 9.53 -8.35 -7.50
N PRO A 10 9.28 -7.16 -8.05
CA PRO A 10 8.54 -6.15 -7.31
C PRO A 10 7.12 -6.62 -7.03
N TYR A 11 6.56 -6.17 -5.93
CA TYR A 11 5.17 -6.44 -5.61
C TYR A 11 4.62 -5.33 -4.72
N LEU A 12 3.31 -5.20 -4.71
CA LEU A 12 2.62 -4.27 -3.82
C LEU A 12 1.82 -5.09 -2.82
N MET A 13 1.60 -4.53 -1.63
CA MET A 13 0.75 -5.15 -0.64
C MET A 13 -0.53 -4.34 -0.53
N LEU A 14 -1.67 -5.01 -0.61
CA LEU A 14 -2.97 -4.36 -0.44
C LEU A 14 -3.63 -4.92 0.81
N VAL A 15 -3.82 -4.06 1.81
CA VAL A 15 -4.51 -4.43 3.04
C VAL A 15 -5.94 -3.95 2.92
N ASP A 16 -6.87 -4.87 2.70
CA ASP A 16 -8.26 -4.55 2.40
C ASP A 16 -9.15 -5.59 3.06
N ASP A 17 -10.06 -5.14 3.91
CA ASP A 17 -10.92 -6.04 4.67
C ASP A 17 -12.22 -6.41 3.94
N ASP A 18 -12.31 -6.09 2.64
CA ASP A 18 -13.46 -6.42 1.81
C ASP A 18 -12.97 -7.12 0.55
N ALA A 19 -13.31 -8.39 0.39
CA ALA A 19 -12.80 -9.20 -0.72
C ALA A 19 -13.22 -8.65 -2.09
N HIS A 20 -14.45 -8.16 -2.21
CA HIS A 20 -14.93 -7.62 -3.47
C HIS A 20 -14.15 -6.37 -3.86
N SER A 21 -13.95 -5.48 -2.91
CA SER A 21 -13.18 -4.27 -3.12
C SER A 21 -11.74 -4.59 -3.48
N ALA A 22 -11.14 -5.58 -2.80
CA ALA A 22 -9.77 -5.98 -3.07
C ALA A 22 -9.60 -6.50 -4.48
N ARG A 23 -10.55 -7.32 -4.95
CA ARG A 23 -10.50 -7.85 -6.30
C ARG A 23 -10.63 -6.76 -7.35
N LEU A 24 -11.52 -5.81 -7.10
CA LEU A 24 -11.73 -4.72 -8.05
C LEU A 24 -10.49 -3.84 -8.16
N LEU A 25 -9.96 -3.40 -7.04
CA LEU A 25 -8.78 -2.54 -7.05
C LEU A 25 -7.57 -3.27 -7.64
N THR A 26 -7.38 -4.53 -7.27
CA THR A 26 -6.28 -5.32 -7.83
C THR A 26 -6.37 -5.36 -9.35
N ARG A 27 -7.56 -5.60 -9.88
CA ARG A 27 -7.75 -5.68 -11.34
C ARG A 27 -7.41 -4.34 -12.00
N MET A 28 -7.84 -3.25 -11.39
CA MET A 28 -7.59 -1.93 -11.96
C MET A 28 -6.11 -1.57 -11.88
N LEU A 29 -5.44 -1.90 -10.79
CA LEU A 29 -4.01 -1.62 -10.65
C LEU A 29 -3.22 -2.42 -11.68
N LEU A 30 -3.52 -3.69 -11.83
CA LEU A 30 -2.81 -4.52 -12.81
C LEU A 30 -3.05 -4.02 -14.23
N ALA A 31 -4.23 -3.52 -14.53
CA ALA A 31 -4.53 -2.98 -15.85
C ALA A 31 -3.70 -1.74 -16.16
N HIS A 32 -3.18 -1.07 -15.15
CA HIS A 32 -2.36 0.13 -15.35
C HIS A 32 -0.88 -0.12 -15.11
N GLY A 33 -0.48 -1.38 -15.08
CA GLY A 33 0.94 -1.70 -15.04
C GLY A 33 1.53 -1.98 -13.68
N ALA A 34 0.69 -2.19 -12.67
CA ALA A 34 1.21 -2.56 -11.36
C ALA A 34 1.89 -3.93 -11.43
N PRO A 35 2.87 -4.15 -10.57
CA PRO A 35 3.45 -5.50 -10.44
C PRO A 35 2.47 -6.37 -9.67
N SER A 36 2.89 -7.58 -9.28
CA SER A 36 1.98 -8.46 -8.57
C SER A 36 1.47 -7.80 -7.28
N ILE A 37 0.23 -8.13 -6.94
CA ILE A 37 -0.44 -7.56 -5.77
C ILE A 37 -0.64 -8.69 -4.77
N GLN A 38 -0.17 -8.49 -3.54
CA GLN A 38 -0.43 -9.42 -2.46
C GLN A 38 -1.56 -8.85 -1.62
N TRP A 39 -2.70 -9.53 -1.61
CA TRP A 39 -3.84 -9.09 -0.82
C TRP A 39 -3.75 -9.66 0.59
N VAL A 40 -3.95 -8.80 1.58
CA VAL A 40 -4.01 -9.17 2.99
C VAL A 40 -5.37 -8.75 3.50
N GLU A 41 -6.10 -9.68 4.08
CA GLU A 41 -7.54 -9.49 4.27
C GLU A 41 -7.95 -8.80 5.56
N ASP A 42 -7.04 -8.52 6.47
CA ASP A 42 -7.40 -7.75 7.65
C ASP A 42 -6.17 -7.06 8.25
N SER A 43 -6.43 -6.15 9.17
CA SER A 43 -5.35 -5.36 9.75
C SER A 43 -4.41 -6.20 10.62
N ALA A 44 -4.94 -7.19 11.34
CA ALA A 44 -4.09 -8.01 12.20
C ALA A 44 -3.08 -8.80 11.38
N SER A 45 -3.54 -9.41 10.28
CA SER A 45 -2.65 -10.15 9.38
C SER A 45 -1.64 -9.21 8.74
N GLY A 46 -2.09 -8.03 8.34
CA GLY A 46 -1.21 -7.04 7.73
C GLY A 46 -0.12 -6.59 8.67
N LEU A 47 -0.48 -6.30 9.91
CA LEU A 47 0.49 -5.86 10.89
C LEU A 47 1.51 -6.96 11.18
N SER A 48 1.02 -8.20 11.33
CA SER A 48 1.89 -9.34 11.58
C SER A 48 2.88 -9.56 10.45
N GLN A 49 2.41 -9.50 9.21
CA GLN A 49 3.29 -9.68 8.06
C GLN A 49 4.32 -8.56 7.95
N ILE A 50 3.91 -7.33 8.17
CA ILE A 50 4.82 -6.20 8.08
C ILE A 50 5.87 -6.26 9.19
N LYS A 51 5.46 -6.62 10.39
CA LYS A 51 6.43 -6.80 11.49
C LYS A 51 7.47 -7.84 11.12
N GLY A 52 7.04 -8.95 10.54
CA GLY A 52 7.98 -9.99 10.12
C GLY A 52 8.94 -9.51 9.05
N LEU A 53 8.44 -8.74 8.10
CA LEU A 53 9.29 -8.22 7.04
C LEU A 53 10.30 -7.21 7.56
N LEU A 54 9.91 -6.38 8.50
CA LEU A 54 10.80 -5.35 9.03
C LEU A 54 11.77 -5.88 10.09
N ALA A 55 11.49 -7.05 10.64
CA ALA A 55 12.31 -7.60 11.71
C ALA A 55 13.71 -7.97 11.28
N GLU A 56 13.89 -8.29 10.01
CA GLU A 56 15.18 -8.74 9.50
C GLU A 56 15.59 -7.90 8.30
N PRO A 57 16.83 -7.39 8.30
CA PRO A 57 17.33 -6.71 7.11
C PRO A 57 17.44 -7.70 5.96
N GLY A 58 17.24 -7.23 4.76
CA GLY A 58 17.37 -8.08 3.60
C GLY A 58 16.12 -8.78 3.14
N LYS A 59 15.04 -8.69 3.90
CA LYS A 59 13.76 -9.21 3.43
C LYS A 59 13.25 -8.38 2.26
N HIS A 60 12.54 -9.03 1.36
CA HIS A 60 12.00 -8.36 0.19
C HIS A 60 10.72 -7.62 0.56
N LEU A 61 10.79 -6.32 0.66
CA LEU A 61 9.67 -5.48 1.06
C LEU A 61 8.79 -5.14 -0.12
N PRO A 62 7.48 -4.94 0.12
CA PRO A 62 6.62 -4.43 -0.96
C PRO A 62 7.07 -3.03 -1.36
N GLY A 63 6.90 -2.70 -2.63
CA GLY A 63 7.23 -1.37 -3.13
C GLY A 63 6.23 -0.32 -2.70
N LEU A 64 5.05 -0.75 -2.27
CA LEU A 64 4.01 0.13 -1.78
C LEU A 64 3.05 -0.69 -0.94
N VAL A 65 2.63 -0.15 0.20
CA VAL A 65 1.57 -0.75 1.01
C VAL A 65 0.33 0.13 0.83
N ILE A 66 -0.72 -0.43 0.27
CA ILE A 66 -1.99 0.28 0.07
C ILE A 66 -2.92 -0.15 1.18
N VAL A 67 -3.43 0.81 1.94
CA VAL A 67 -4.29 0.54 3.08
C VAL A 67 -5.72 0.98 2.74
N ASP A 68 -6.62 0.01 2.59
CA ASP A 68 -8.01 0.27 2.23
C ASP A 68 -8.92 -0.44 3.22
N LEU A 69 -8.83 -0.03 4.48
CA LEU A 69 -9.60 -0.63 5.56
C LEU A 69 -10.90 0.12 5.77
N LYS A 70 -11.98 -0.64 5.91
CA LYS A 70 -13.35 -0.10 5.94
C LYS A 70 -14.14 -0.53 7.17
N SER A 71 -13.52 -1.27 8.07
CA SER A 71 -14.25 -1.81 9.21
C SER A 71 -14.73 -0.73 10.17
N SER A 72 -14.06 0.41 10.20
CA SER A 72 -14.51 1.57 10.95
C SER A 72 -13.90 2.83 10.32
N SER A 73 -14.37 3.99 10.75
CA SER A 73 -13.87 5.25 10.19
C SER A 73 -12.43 5.53 10.55
N THR A 74 -11.91 4.89 11.59
CA THR A 74 -10.53 5.11 12.02
C THR A 74 -9.62 3.92 11.74
N ALA A 75 -10.13 2.87 11.11
CA ALA A 75 -9.36 1.64 10.93
C ALA A 75 -8.07 1.89 10.16
N ALA A 76 -8.13 2.67 9.09
CA ALA A 76 -6.95 2.93 8.27
C ALA A 76 -5.92 3.76 9.04
N SER A 77 -6.35 4.84 9.69
CA SER A 77 -5.40 5.69 10.41
C SER A 77 -4.77 4.95 11.58
N GLU A 78 -5.53 4.11 12.28
CA GLU A 78 -4.99 3.33 13.38
C GLU A 78 -3.95 2.33 12.90
N PHE A 79 -4.25 1.64 11.81
CA PHE A 79 -3.32 0.67 11.25
C PHE A 79 -2.03 1.35 10.78
N ILE A 80 -2.17 2.48 10.09
CA ILE A 80 -1.01 3.20 9.58
C ILE A 80 -0.14 3.71 10.74
N ALA A 81 -0.77 4.22 11.80
CA ALA A 81 -0.03 4.69 12.95
C ALA A 81 0.76 3.57 13.62
N GLU A 82 0.17 2.37 13.70
CA GLU A 82 0.88 1.23 14.26
C GLU A 82 2.11 0.87 13.44
N ILE A 83 1.97 0.88 12.12
CA ILE A 83 3.11 0.58 11.24
C ILE A 83 4.17 1.67 11.36
N ALA A 84 3.75 2.93 11.41
CA ALA A 84 4.70 4.03 11.48
C ALA A 84 5.52 3.99 12.76
N GLY A 85 5.01 3.35 13.80
CA GLY A 85 5.73 3.21 15.05
C GLY A 85 6.74 2.08 15.09
N LEU A 86 6.80 1.25 14.06
CA LEU A 86 7.72 0.13 14.03
C LEU A 86 9.12 0.58 13.65
N GLU A 87 10.12 -0.15 14.14
CA GLU A 87 11.48 0.10 13.71
C GLU A 87 11.61 -0.17 12.22
N ARG A 88 12.37 0.68 11.55
CA ARG A 88 12.63 0.56 10.12
C ARG A 88 11.39 0.78 9.25
N SER A 89 10.33 1.35 9.83
CA SER A 89 9.12 1.62 9.06
C SER A 89 9.36 2.57 7.89
N ARG A 90 10.40 3.37 7.95
CA ARG A 90 10.73 4.29 6.85
C ARG A 90 11.15 3.57 5.58
N SER A 91 11.41 2.27 5.66
CA SER A 91 11.68 1.47 4.47
C SER A 91 10.42 1.23 3.65
N LEU A 92 9.26 1.53 4.20
CA LEU A 92 7.98 1.33 3.52
C LEU A 92 7.42 2.65 2.99
N VAL A 93 6.73 2.56 1.87
CA VAL A 93 5.93 3.67 1.33
C VAL A 93 4.47 3.27 1.51
N ILE A 94 3.67 4.14 2.09
CA ILE A 94 2.29 3.82 2.46
C ILE A 94 1.32 4.75 1.74
N ALA A 95 0.35 4.16 1.05
CA ALA A 95 -0.75 4.88 0.43
C ALA A 95 -2.03 4.49 1.15
N ALA A 96 -2.84 5.48 1.51
CA ALA A 96 -4.11 5.23 2.18
C ALA A 96 -5.26 5.53 1.23
N MET A 97 -6.33 4.74 1.33
CA MET A 97 -7.56 4.96 0.58
C MET A 97 -8.63 5.47 1.52
N ALA A 98 -9.44 6.40 1.05
CA ALA A 98 -10.57 6.93 1.82
C ALA A 98 -11.75 7.17 0.89
N PRO A 99 -12.99 7.00 1.38
CA PRO A 99 -14.16 7.17 0.52
C PRO A 99 -14.44 8.65 0.21
N ASN A 100 -13.98 9.54 1.06
CA ASN A 100 -14.20 10.96 0.89
C ASN A 100 -12.94 11.67 1.33
N LEU A 101 -12.29 12.32 0.39
CA LEU A 101 -10.99 12.89 0.65
C LEU A 101 -11.09 14.38 0.97
N ASP A 102 -11.82 14.69 2.04
CA ASP A 102 -11.86 16.05 2.53
C ASP A 102 -10.56 16.33 3.29
N ARG A 103 -10.37 17.60 3.66
CA ARG A 103 -9.15 18.03 4.30
C ARG A 103 -8.89 17.30 5.62
N THR A 104 -9.94 17.16 6.43
CA THR A 104 -9.79 16.52 7.75
C THR A 104 -9.34 15.07 7.61
N THR A 105 -9.98 14.32 6.72
CA THR A 105 -9.62 12.93 6.48
C THR A 105 -8.21 12.82 5.94
N ARG A 106 -7.88 13.66 4.97
CA ARG A 106 -6.55 13.65 4.38
C ARG A 106 -5.49 13.93 5.41
N ASP A 107 -5.68 14.99 6.20
CA ASP A 107 -4.70 15.36 7.21
C ASP A 107 -4.54 14.28 8.26
N SER A 108 -5.63 13.66 8.66
CA SER A 108 -5.59 12.58 9.65
C SER A 108 -4.74 11.41 9.17
N LEU A 109 -4.90 11.04 7.91
CA LEU A 109 -4.14 9.92 7.35
C LEU A 109 -2.68 10.26 7.16
N LEU A 110 -2.39 11.46 6.71
CA LEU A 110 -1.00 11.90 6.57
C LEU A 110 -0.33 12.00 7.93
N ASP A 111 -1.03 12.52 8.93
CA ASP A 111 -0.48 12.63 10.28
C ASP A 111 -0.21 11.26 10.88
N ALA A 112 -1.02 10.26 10.54
CA ALA A 112 -0.81 8.91 11.01
C ALA A 112 0.44 8.28 10.41
N GLY A 113 0.88 8.75 9.25
CA GLY A 113 2.08 8.23 8.62
C GLY A 113 1.94 7.84 7.15
N ALA A 114 0.79 8.11 6.53
CA ALA A 114 0.64 7.82 5.10
C ALA A 114 1.52 8.77 4.30
N ASP A 115 2.10 8.25 3.23
CA ASP A 115 2.90 9.05 2.30
C ASP A 115 2.02 9.71 1.23
N ALA A 116 0.86 9.12 0.95
CA ALA A 116 -0.09 9.66 0.01
C ALA A 116 -1.48 9.16 0.36
N VAL A 117 -2.49 9.89 -0.07
CA VAL A 117 -3.88 9.52 0.18
C VAL A 117 -4.63 9.58 -1.14
N PHE A 118 -5.42 8.56 -1.40
CA PHE A 118 -6.20 8.43 -2.63
C PHE A 118 -7.67 8.22 -2.29
N GLU A 119 -8.55 8.60 -3.20
CA GLU A 119 -9.98 8.50 -2.96
C GLU A 119 -10.53 7.22 -3.55
N ARG A 120 -11.39 6.53 -2.77
CA ARG A 120 -12.12 5.37 -3.25
C ARG A 120 -13.41 5.86 -3.85
N HIS A 121 -13.40 6.10 -5.15
CA HIS A 121 -14.56 6.68 -5.85
C HIS A 121 -15.67 5.67 -6.02
N ALA A 122 -16.91 6.15 -5.95
CA ALA A 122 -18.06 5.32 -6.31
C ALA A 122 -18.18 5.18 -7.82
N ASP A 123 -17.80 6.22 -8.55
CA ASP A 123 -17.83 6.18 -10.02
C ASP A 123 -16.66 5.33 -10.52
N LEU A 124 -16.96 4.34 -11.33
CA LEU A 124 -15.95 3.38 -11.78
C LEU A 124 -14.88 4.03 -12.62
N GLN A 125 -15.25 4.98 -13.47
CA GLN A 125 -14.28 5.63 -14.33
C GLN A 125 -13.32 6.49 -13.51
N ALA A 126 -13.85 7.21 -12.52
CA ALA A 126 -13.01 8.00 -11.63
C ALA A 126 -12.09 7.09 -10.81
N TYR A 127 -12.59 5.92 -10.40
CA TYR A 127 -11.78 4.98 -9.63
C TYR A 127 -10.65 4.41 -10.49
N ARG A 128 -10.91 4.15 -11.77
CA ARG A 128 -9.84 3.71 -12.67
C ARG A 128 -8.75 4.76 -12.80
N ALA A 129 -9.15 6.02 -12.89
CA ALA A 129 -8.17 7.10 -12.95
C ALA A 129 -7.36 7.17 -11.67
N GLU A 130 -7.99 6.92 -10.54
CA GLU A 130 -7.29 6.92 -9.26
C GLU A 130 -6.32 5.75 -9.20
N ALA A 131 -6.71 4.58 -9.72
CA ALA A 131 -5.81 3.42 -9.76
C ALA A 131 -4.57 3.74 -10.60
N ALA A 132 -4.75 4.43 -11.72
CA ALA A 132 -3.61 4.85 -12.53
C ALA A 132 -2.71 5.79 -11.75
N ALA A 133 -3.29 6.68 -10.96
CA ALA A 133 -2.53 7.61 -10.13
C ALA A 133 -1.73 6.87 -9.05
N ILE A 134 -2.30 5.81 -8.48
CA ILE A 134 -1.59 4.99 -7.49
C ILE A 134 -0.37 4.33 -8.13
N VAL A 135 -0.53 3.76 -9.33
CA VAL A 135 0.59 3.13 -10.03
C VAL A 135 1.67 4.16 -10.33
N SER A 136 1.29 5.35 -10.80
CA SER A 136 2.24 6.42 -11.04
C SER A 136 2.99 6.80 -9.77
N PHE A 137 2.27 6.87 -8.66
CA PHE A 137 2.88 7.18 -7.38
C PHE A 137 3.91 6.12 -7.01
N TRP A 138 3.56 4.85 -7.18
CA TRP A 138 4.51 3.77 -6.91
C TRP A 138 5.76 3.91 -7.77
N VAL A 139 5.60 4.16 -9.06
CA VAL A 139 6.75 4.27 -9.95
C VAL A 139 7.67 5.42 -9.51
N ARG A 140 7.09 6.56 -9.17
CA ARG A 140 7.88 7.73 -8.79
C ARG A 140 8.54 7.58 -7.42
N ASN A 141 8.04 6.69 -6.59
CA ASN A 141 8.51 6.56 -5.21
C ASN A 141 9.23 5.26 -4.92
N GLN A 142 9.75 4.62 -5.95
CA GLN A 142 10.58 3.44 -5.73
C GLN A 142 11.85 3.88 -5.00
N ARG A 143 12.23 3.05 -4.03
CA ARG A 143 13.40 3.36 -3.23
C ARG A 143 14.66 3.09 -4.04
N LEU A 144 15.44 4.14 -4.28
CA LEU A 144 16.64 3.99 -5.09
C LEU A 144 17.74 3.24 -4.37
N ASP A 145 17.74 3.31 -3.07
CA ASP A 145 18.73 2.56 -2.34
C ASP A 145 18.56 1.07 -2.55
N ALA A 146 17.37 0.65 -2.86
CA ALA A 146 17.14 -0.74 -3.18
C ALA A 146 17.77 -1.10 -4.50
N VAL A 147 18.14 -0.10 -5.29
CA VAL A 147 18.66 -0.34 -6.58
C VAL A 147 20.14 -0.35 -6.63
N GLY A 148 20.74 0.06 -5.71
CA GLY A 148 22.04 -0.05 -5.94
C GLY A 148 22.95 0.80 -5.34
N THR A 149 22.35 1.38 -4.62
CA THR A 149 23.30 2.17 -3.96
C THR A 149 23.82 1.40 -2.83
#